data_9ffaf90aa34ac2785d7f3141ea04cfe6
#
_entry.id   9ffaf90aa34ac2785d7f3141ea04cfe6
#
_cell.length_a   1.000
_cell.length_b   1.000
_cell.length_c   1.000
_cell.angle_alpha   90.00
_cell.angle_beta   90.00
_cell.angle_gamma   90.00
#
_symmetry.space_group_name_H-M   'P 1'
#
loop_
_entity.id
_entity.type
_entity.pdbx_description
1 polymer ?
#
loop_
_entity_poly.entity_id
_entity_poly.type
_entity_poly.pdbx_seq_one_letter_code
_entity_poly.pdbx_strand_id
1 'polypeptide(L)'
;MTKHLPLIALTAVMLAACGGSDKNTSDKAGQAGNQNVLRIYNWSEYVDPETVADFEKKNGIKVTYDVYDSDETLESKVLTGKSGYDIVGPSNTFVGRQIKAGAYQKIDKSLIPNYKNLNPELMKLMEGVDPSHEYAVPFYWGTNTFAINTERVKKALGTDKLPDNQWDLVFNPEYTSKLKQCGISYLDSAAEIYPMVLNYMGKNPNSNDTEDIKAATELLKKNRPNIKRFTSSGFIDDLARGDTCVTIGFGGDLNIARRRAEEAGGKEKIRVMMPKEGVGIWVDSFVIPKDAKNV
;
A
#
# COMPACT_ATOMS: atom_id res chain seq x y z
N MET A 1 59.77 33.27 -5.05
CA MET A 1 60.24 33.05 -3.67
C MET A 1 59.55 31.76 -3.23
N THR A 2 60.07 30.62 -3.58
CA THR A 2 61.00 29.66 -2.98
C THR A 2 60.68 29.30 -1.53
N LYS A 3 60.50 27.96 -1.39
CA LYS A 3 60.93 27.06 -0.31
C LYS A 3 59.82 26.51 0.57
N HIS A 4 59.72 25.26 1.00
CA HIS A 4 60.44 23.99 0.82
C HIS A 4 59.54 22.87 1.35
N LEU A 5 59.50 21.72 0.69
CA LEU A 5 59.11 20.41 1.29
C LEU A 5 60.16 20.03 2.39
N PRO A 6 59.76 19.16 3.34
CA PRO A 6 60.52 17.93 3.42
C PRO A 6 59.73 16.64 3.44
N LEU A 7 60.22 15.74 2.69
CA LEU A 7 60.17 14.30 2.64
C LEU A 7 60.69 13.70 3.97
N ILE A 8 59.96 12.78 4.61
CA ILE A 8 60.52 11.87 5.63
C ILE A 8 60.09 10.44 5.34
N ALA A 9 61.10 9.61 5.44
CA ALA A 9 61.24 8.29 4.92
C ALA A 9 60.54 7.16 5.69
N LEU A 10 60.35 6.10 4.93
CA LEU A 10 60.11 4.69 5.24
C LEU A 10 60.97 4.16 6.40
N THR A 11 60.40 3.36 7.29
CA THR A 11 61.12 2.28 7.96
C THR A 11 60.21 1.02 8.06
N ALA A 12 60.60 0.03 7.27
CA ALA A 12 60.15 -1.35 7.36
C ALA A 12 60.87 -2.04 8.51
N VAL A 13 60.16 -2.75 9.35
CA VAL A 13 60.70 -3.75 10.26
C VAL A 13 60.08 -5.09 9.95
N MET A 14 60.89 -5.96 9.35
CA MET A 14 60.66 -7.40 9.30
C MET A 14 61.14 -8.01 10.63
N LEU A 15 60.34 -8.85 11.23
CA LEU A 15 60.75 -9.84 12.20
C LEU A 15 60.11 -11.17 11.82
N ALA A 16 60.98 -12.05 11.32
CA ALA A 16 60.73 -13.47 11.20
C ALA A 16 61.09 -14.17 12.52
N ALA A 17 60.25 -15.02 13.00
CA ALA A 17 60.63 -16.05 13.95
C ALA A 17 59.77 -17.31 13.76
N CYS A 18 60.49 -18.42 13.74
CA CYS A 18 60.12 -19.77 13.39
C CYS A 18 59.20 -20.48 14.38
N GLY A 19 58.43 -21.45 13.84
CA GLY A 19 58.45 -22.86 14.27
C GLY A 19 57.48 -23.26 15.34
N GLY A 20 56.54 -24.13 14.95
CA GLY A 20 55.76 -24.94 15.88
C GLY A 20 54.57 -25.62 15.19
N SER A 21 54.79 -26.84 14.68
CA SER A 21 53.70 -27.75 14.26
C SER A 21 52.85 -28.15 15.45
N ASP A 22 51.58 -27.91 15.40
CA ASP A 22 50.61 -28.83 16.05
C ASP A 22 49.21 -28.71 15.36
N LYS A 23 48.81 -29.85 14.92
CA LYS A 23 47.53 -30.49 14.62
C LYS A 23 46.22 -29.66 14.62
N ASN A 24 45.54 -29.76 13.46
CA ASN A 24 44.09 -29.94 13.32
C ASN A 24 43.19 -29.28 14.37
N THR A 25 42.83 -28.07 14.13
CA THR A 25 41.50 -27.55 14.42
C THR A 25 40.93 -26.99 13.14
N SER A 26 39.98 -27.70 12.59
CA SER A 26 39.13 -27.18 11.53
C SER A 26 38.48 -25.89 12.02
N ASP A 27 39.03 -24.76 11.55
CA ASP A 27 38.37 -23.46 11.64
C ASP A 27 37.00 -23.56 10.97
N LYS A 28 36.01 -23.87 11.77
CA LYS A 28 34.66 -23.39 11.52
C LYS A 28 34.77 -21.86 11.63
N ALA A 29 35.09 -21.23 10.50
CA ALA A 29 34.79 -19.82 10.33
C ALA A 29 33.35 -19.60 10.76
N GLY A 30 33.17 -18.80 11.80
CA GLY A 30 31.90 -18.59 12.43
C GLY A 30 30.84 -18.20 11.42
N GLN A 31 29.87 -19.06 11.24
CA GLN A 31 28.54 -18.60 10.90
C GLN A 31 28.16 -17.58 11.96
N ALA A 32 28.32 -16.31 11.62
CA ALA A 32 27.67 -15.21 12.35
C ALA A 32 26.23 -15.64 12.55
N GLY A 33 25.82 -15.79 13.79
CA GLY A 33 24.57 -16.40 14.17
C GLY A 33 23.44 -15.89 13.30
N ASN A 34 22.72 -16.81 12.70
CA ASN A 34 21.45 -16.58 12.06
C ASN A 34 20.53 -16.04 13.16
N GLN A 35 20.55 -14.71 13.36
CA GLN A 35 19.50 -14.09 14.15
C GLN A 35 18.23 -14.43 13.42
N ASN A 36 17.31 -15.14 14.06
CA ASN A 36 15.96 -15.36 13.56
C ASN A 36 15.30 -13.99 13.40
N VAL A 37 15.51 -13.35 12.25
CA VAL A 37 14.95 -12.03 11.93
C VAL A 37 14.02 -12.19 10.77
N LEU A 38 12.78 -11.82 10.95
CA LEU A 38 11.76 -11.70 9.90
C LEU A 38 11.64 -10.24 9.48
N ARG A 39 11.80 -9.97 8.19
CA ARG A 39 11.69 -8.62 7.62
C ARG A 39 10.40 -8.48 6.83
N ILE A 40 9.52 -7.62 7.31
CA ILE A 40 8.19 -7.37 6.73
C ILE A 40 8.17 -5.97 6.15
N TYR A 41 7.62 -5.81 4.95
CA TYR A 41 7.32 -4.52 4.34
C TYR A 41 5.84 -4.48 3.96
N ASN A 42 5.09 -3.65 4.64
CA ASN A 42 3.62 -3.65 4.55
C ASN A 42 3.05 -2.22 4.58
N TRP A 43 1.75 -2.11 4.43
CA TRP A 43 1.03 -0.86 4.53
C TRP A 43 1.16 -0.25 5.94
N SER A 44 1.15 1.09 5.99
CA SER A 44 1.04 1.80 7.26
C SER A 44 -0.31 1.53 7.93
N GLU A 45 -0.38 1.61 9.26
CA GLU A 45 -1.60 1.46 10.06
C GLU A 45 -2.30 0.08 10.00
N TYR A 46 -1.67 -0.96 9.41
CA TYR A 46 -2.29 -2.27 9.20
C TYR A 46 -2.13 -3.24 10.38
N VAL A 47 -1.11 -3.05 11.19
CA VAL A 47 -0.79 -3.98 12.28
C VAL A 47 -0.60 -3.21 13.57
N ASP A 48 -1.27 -3.65 14.62
CA ASP A 48 -1.05 -3.16 15.96
C ASP A 48 0.37 -3.53 16.42
N PRO A 49 1.18 -2.57 16.88
CA PRO A 49 2.54 -2.84 17.38
C PRO A 49 2.61 -3.91 18.46
N GLU A 50 1.58 -4.04 19.31
CA GLU A 50 1.50 -5.08 20.33
C GLU A 50 1.44 -6.47 19.71
N THR A 51 0.77 -6.63 18.55
CA THR A 51 0.71 -7.90 17.82
C THR A 51 2.09 -8.34 17.36
N VAL A 52 2.93 -7.41 16.91
CA VAL A 52 4.31 -7.71 16.50
C VAL A 52 5.14 -8.15 17.71
N ALA A 53 5.03 -7.42 18.83
CA ALA A 53 5.76 -7.76 20.06
C ALA A 53 5.35 -9.13 20.63
N ASP A 54 4.06 -9.47 20.58
CA ASP A 54 3.54 -10.76 21.00
C ASP A 54 4.04 -11.90 20.10
N PHE A 55 4.10 -11.66 18.78
CA PHE A 55 4.66 -12.61 17.83
C PHE A 55 6.15 -12.88 18.11
N GLU A 56 6.94 -11.83 18.32
CA GLU A 56 8.36 -11.95 18.68
C GLU A 56 8.54 -12.80 19.94
N LYS A 57 7.80 -12.46 20.99
CA LYS A 57 7.87 -13.14 22.28
C LYS A 57 7.47 -14.61 22.18
N LYS A 58 6.41 -14.93 21.43
CA LYS A 58 5.88 -16.29 21.28
C LYS A 58 6.80 -17.17 20.46
N ASN A 59 7.44 -16.64 19.43
CA ASN A 59 8.18 -17.42 18.45
C ASN A 59 9.70 -17.32 18.58
N GLY A 60 10.22 -16.39 19.40
CA GLY A 60 11.66 -16.14 19.51
C GLY A 60 12.27 -15.59 18.22
N ILE A 61 11.46 -14.92 17.39
CA ILE A 61 11.86 -14.34 16.11
C ILE A 61 11.84 -12.81 16.27
N LYS A 62 12.92 -12.14 15.89
CA LYS A 62 12.96 -10.67 15.83
C LYS A 62 12.29 -10.19 14.55
N VAL A 63 11.39 -9.21 14.65
CA VAL A 63 10.71 -8.64 13.49
C VAL A 63 11.26 -7.24 13.17
N THR A 64 11.65 -7.03 11.92
CA THR A 64 11.83 -5.69 11.35
C THR A 64 10.61 -5.40 10.52
N TYR A 65 9.83 -4.39 10.91
CA TYR A 65 8.58 -4.03 10.26
C TYR A 65 8.69 -2.63 9.67
N ASP A 66 8.83 -2.56 8.36
CA ASP A 66 8.88 -1.31 7.61
C ASP A 66 7.55 -1.08 6.88
N VAL A 67 7.22 0.18 6.61
CA VAL A 67 5.93 0.54 6.02
C VAL A 67 6.08 1.33 4.72
N TYR A 68 5.04 1.26 3.89
CA TYR A 68 4.87 2.08 2.69
C TYR A 68 3.41 2.58 2.61
N ASP A 69 3.16 3.50 1.68
CA ASP A 69 1.88 4.17 1.47
C ASP A 69 1.34 4.02 0.04
N SER A 70 2.08 3.35 -0.84
CA SER A 70 1.63 3.05 -2.21
C SER A 70 2.24 1.77 -2.76
N ASP A 71 1.45 1.02 -3.54
CA ASP A 71 1.92 -0.17 -4.24
C ASP A 71 3.05 0.13 -5.24
N GLU A 72 3.09 1.32 -5.82
CA GLU A 72 4.15 1.78 -6.71
C GLU A 72 5.50 1.85 -5.99
N THR A 73 5.49 2.29 -4.73
CA THR A 73 6.69 2.30 -3.86
C THR A 73 7.16 0.87 -3.59
N LEU A 74 6.25 -0.03 -3.24
CA LEU A 74 6.56 -1.44 -3.06
C LEU A 74 7.09 -2.07 -4.35
N GLU A 75 6.41 -1.86 -5.47
CA GLU A 75 6.77 -2.44 -6.76
C GLU A 75 8.20 -2.05 -7.19
N SER A 76 8.54 -0.77 -7.06
CA SER A 76 9.87 -0.29 -7.39
C SER A 76 10.97 -1.02 -6.63
N LYS A 77 10.67 -1.48 -5.41
CA LYS A 77 11.59 -2.22 -4.55
C LYS A 77 11.69 -3.69 -4.91
N VAL A 78 10.55 -4.39 -5.06
CA VAL A 78 10.56 -5.84 -5.33
C VAL A 78 11.06 -6.20 -6.73
N LEU A 79 10.80 -5.35 -7.74
CA LEU A 79 11.27 -5.57 -9.09
C LEU A 79 12.79 -5.44 -9.25
N THR A 80 13.50 -4.85 -8.30
CA THR A 80 14.98 -4.85 -8.29
C THR A 80 15.57 -6.24 -8.04
N GLY A 81 14.78 -7.20 -7.51
CA GLY A 81 15.25 -8.50 -7.05
C GLY A 81 16.21 -8.44 -5.86
N LYS A 82 16.23 -7.31 -5.15
CA LYS A 82 17.01 -7.05 -3.94
C LYS A 82 16.15 -6.24 -2.95
N SER A 83 14.97 -6.74 -2.67
CA SER A 83 14.00 -6.06 -1.79
C SER A 83 14.54 -5.93 -0.36
N GLY A 84 15.25 -6.96 0.11
CA GLY A 84 15.76 -7.05 1.47
C GLY A 84 14.71 -7.51 2.48
N TYR A 85 13.53 -7.92 2.02
CA TYR A 85 12.41 -8.37 2.86
C TYR A 85 12.12 -9.86 2.68
N ASP A 86 11.46 -10.44 3.68
CA ASP A 86 11.03 -11.84 3.67
C ASP A 86 9.53 -11.95 3.34
N ILE A 87 8.72 -10.97 3.77
CA ILE A 87 7.30 -10.86 3.44
C ILE A 87 6.99 -9.43 3.00
N VAL A 88 6.16 -9.29 1.97
CA VAL A 88 5.60 -8.00 1.55
C VAL A 88 4.10 -8.12 1.31
N GLY A 89 3.36 -7.01 1.36
CA GLY A 89 1.90 -6.99 1.38
C GLY A 89 1.24 -6.23 0.20
N PRO A 90 1.50 -6.56 -1.09
CA PRO A 90 0.90 -5.84 -2.22
C PRO A 90 -0.60 -6.09 -2.36
N SER A 91 -1.30 -5.14 -2.99
CA SER A 91 -2.68 -5.32 -3.40
C SER A 91 -2.81 -6.19 -4.66
N ASN A 92 -4.01 -6.77 -4.85
CA ASN A 92 -4.30 -7.62 -6.00
C ASN A 92 -4.07 -6.93 -7.35
N THR A 93 -4.23 -5.61 -7.44
CA THR A 93 -3.97 -4.82 -8.66
C THR A 93 -2.52 -4.90 -9.11
N PHE A 94 -1.59 -5.14 -8.19
CA PHE A 94 -0.16 -5.23 -8.44
C PHE A 94 0.37 -6.68 -8.44
N VAL A 95 -0.19 -7.55 -7.59
CA VAL A 95 0.24 -8.95 -7.43
C VAL A 95 0.36 -9.67 -8.78
N GLY A 96 -0.66 -9.61 -9.64
CA GLY A 96 -0.68 -10.37 -10.88
C GLY A 96 0.46 -10.00 -11.86
N ARG A 97 0.79 -8.71 -11.97
CA ARG A 97 1.89 -8.26 -12.84
C ARG A 97 3.25 -8.54 -12.23
N GLN A 98 3.37 -8.46 -10.91
CA GLN A 98 4.60 -8.75 -10.18
C GLN A 98 4.92 -10.25 -10.19
N ILE A 99 3.91 -11.14 -10.12
CA ILE A 99 4.06 -12.58 -10.34
C ILE A 99 4.59 -12.85 -11.75
N LYS A 100 3.99 -12.25 -12.78
CA LYS A 100 4.45 -12.38 -14.19
C LYS A 100 5.88 -11.89 -14.39
N ALA A 101 6.29 -10.87 -13.66
CA ALA A 101 7.66 -10.35 -13.65
C ALA A 101 8.64 -11.24 -12.86
N GLY A 102 8.17 -12.30 -12.20
CA GLY A 102 9.00 -13.20 -11.41
C GLY A 102 9.53 -12.60 -10.12
N ALA A 103 8.80 -11.65 -9.52
CA ALA A 103 9.20 -10.96 -8.30
C ALA A 103 9.05 -11.81 -7.05
N TYR A 104 8.29 -12.91 -7.09
CA TYR A 104 7.90 -13.68 -5.93
C TYR A 104 8.29 -15.16 -6.02
N GLN A 105 8.43 -15.81 -4.87
CA GLN A 105 8.57 -17.25 -4.72
C GLN A 105 7.19 -17.89 -4.54
N LYS A 106 7.06 -19.16 -4.94
CA LYS A 106 5.88 -19.96 -4.62
C LYS A 106 5.83 -20.28 -3.15
N ILE A 107 4.64 -20.25 -2.56
CA ILE A 107 4.39 -20.63 -1.19
C ILE A 107 4.21 -22.15 -1.08
N ASP A 108 4.72 -22.75 -0.02
CA ASP A 108 4.40 -24.13 0.37
C ASP A 108 3.18 -24.12 1.31
N LYS A 109 2.01 -24.40 0.73
CA LYS A 109 0.75 -24.43 1.48
C LYS A 109 0.72 -25.47 2.59
N SER A 110 1.55 -26.52 2.53
CA SER A 110 1.63 -27.55 3.56
C SER A 110 2.17 -27.00 4.88
N LEU A 111 2.94 -25.91 4.82
CA LEU A 111 3.47 -25.21 5.98
C LEU A 111 2.50 -24.16 6.56
N ILE A 112 1.35 -23.96 5.93
CA ILE A 112 0.35 -22.97 6.35
C ILE A 112 -0.95 -23.69 6.77
N PRO A 113 -1.03 -24.26 7.98
CA PRO A 113 -2.18 -25.09 8.41
C PRO A 113 -3.50 -24.31 8.44
N ASN A 114 -3.44 -22.98 8.59
CA ASN A 114 -4.59 -22.10 8.61
C ASN A 114 -5.04 -21.63 7.22
N TYR A 115 -4.36 -22.05 6.13
CA TYR A 115 -4.73 -21.69 4.76
C TYR A 115 -6.19 -22.05 4.44
N LYS A 116 -6.70 -23.15 5.00
CA LYS A 116 -8.09 -23.62 4.87
C LYS A 116 -9.14 -22.66 5.45
N ASN A 117 -8.72 -21.68 6.26
CA ASN A 117 -9.61 -20.70 6.90
C ASN A 117 -9.80 -19.44 6.03
N LEU A 118 -9.10 -19.34 4.90
CA LEU A 118 -9.26 -18.20 3.99
C LEU A 118 -10.67 -18.16 3.42
N ASN A 119 -11.19 -16.94 3.25
CA ASN A 119 -12.53 -16.71 2.71
C ASN A 119 -12.60 -17.19 1.24
N PRO A 120 -13.50 -18.15 0.89
CA PRO A 120 -13.58 -18.68 -0.46
C PRO A 120 -13.90 -17.64 -1.54
N GLU A 121 -14.71 -16.63 -1.23
CA GLU A 121 -15.07 -15.56 -2.19
C GLU A 121 -13.86 -14.69 -2.52
N LEU A 122 -13.03 -14.36 -1.51
CA LEU A 122 -11.76 -13.64 -1.76
C LEU A 122 -10.80 -14.50 -2.56
N MET A 123 -10.71 -15.80 -2.26
CA MET A 123 -9.87 -16.71 -3.04
C MET A 123 -10.29 -16.77 -4.50
N LYS A 124 -11.60 -16.81 -4.77
CA LYS A 124 -12.12 -16.75 -6.14
C LYS A 124 -11.79 -15.44 -6.85
N LEU A 125 -11.84 -14.29 -6.16
CA LEU A 125 -11.40 -13.01 -6.73
C LEU A 125 -9.91 -13.03 -7.07
N MET A 126 -9.10 -13.68 -6.26
CA MET A 126 -7.65 -13.79 -6.47
C MET A 126 -7.27 -14.68 -7.67
N GLU A 127 -8.15 -15.56 -8.16
CA GLU A 127 -7.91 -16.36 -9.38
C GLU A 127 -7.60 -15.48 -10.61
N GLY A 128 -8.09 -14.24 -10.63
CA GLY A 128 -7.79 -13.28 -11.70
C GLY A 128 -6.32 -12.83 -11.75
N VAL A 129 -5.60 -12.96 -10.65
CA VAL A 129 -4.20 -12.48 -10.49
C VAL A 129 -3.23 -13.58 -10.12
N ASP A 130 -3.66 -14.60 -9.38
CA ASP A 130 -2.92 -15.80 -9.01
C ASP A 130 -3.81 -17.05 -9.21
N PRO A 131 -4.00 -17.51 -10.47
CA PRO A 131 -4.98 -18.55 -10.81
C PRO A 131 -4.80 -19.87 -10.08
N SER A 132 -3.57 -20.19 -9.70
CA SER A 132 -3.22 -21.43 -8.98
C SER A 132 -3.09 -21.24 -7.48
N HIS A 133 -3.27 -20.00 -7.00
CA HIS A 133 -3.05 -19.61 -5.60
C HIS A 133 -1.67 -20.04 -5.08
N GLU A 134 -0.63 -19.92 -5.91
CA GLU A 134 0.70 -20.41 -5.58
C GLU A 134 1.59 -19.36 -4.92
N TYR A 135 1.21 -18.06 -4.96
CA TYR A 135 2.08 -16.96 -4.56
C TYR A 135 1.52 -16.11 -3.44
N ALA A 136 0.19 -15.93 -3.39
CA ALA A 136 -0.46 -14.94 -2.56
C ALA A 136 -1.36 -15.55 -1.49
N VAL A 137 -1.26 -15.01 -0.27
CA VAL A 137 -2.15 -15.34 0.86
C VAL A 137 -2.91 -14.07 1.25
N PRO A 138 -4.19 -13.95 0.88
CA PRO A 138 -5.02 -12.82 1.27
C PRO A 138 -5.06 -12.64 2.79
N PHE A 139 -4.91 -11.39 3.27
CA PHE A 139 -5.01 -11.09 4.70
C PHE A 139 -5.89 -9.89 5.02
N TYR A 140 -5.94 -8.89 4.15
CA TYR A 140 -6.87 -7.76 4.24
C TYR A 140 -7.63 -7.57 2.94
N TRP A 141 -8.80 -6.97 3.03
CA TRP A 141 -9.57 -6.54 1.88
C TRP A 141 -10.43 -5.34 2.25
N GLY A 142 -10.80 -4.57 1.25
CA GLY A 142 -11.64 -3.42 1.46
C GLY A 142 -12.19 -2.86 0.15
N THR A 143 -12.74 -1.65 0.25
CA THR A 143 -13.38 -1.00 -0.89
C THR A 143 -12.71 0.35 -1.16
N ASN A 144 -12.61 0.68 -2.45
CA ASN A 144 -12.37 2.04 -2.90
C ASN A 144 -13.71 2.72 -3.12
N THR A 145 -14.00 3.71 -2.31
CA THR A 145 -15.24 4.45 -2.34
C THR A 145 -15.01 5.93 -2.00
N PHE A 146 -16.03 6.63 -1.59
CA PHE A 146 -15.89 8.00 -1.12
C PHE A 146 -16.76 8.25 0.11
N ALA A 147 -16.43 9.30 0.84
CA ALA A 147 -17.27 9.82 1.92
C ALA A 147 -17.64 11.28 1.66
N ILE A 148 -18.74 11.67 2.26
CA ILE A 148 -19.22 13.05 2.23
C ILE A 148 -19.44 13.58 3.64
N ASN A 149 -19.18 14.87 3.82
CA ASN A 149 -19.74 15.62 4.94
C ASN A 149 -21.15 16.05 4.55
N THR A 150 -22.15 15.40 5.11
CA THR A 150 -23.56 15.55 4.68
C THR A 150 -24.06 16.98 4.74
N GLU A 151 -23.78 17.69 5.82
CA GLU A 151 -24.25 19.06 6.01
C GLU A 151 -23.56 20.06 5.07
N ARG A 152 -22.25 19.89 4.86
CA ARG A 152 -21.48 20.73 3.94
C ARG A 152 -21.87 20.51 2.48
N VAL A 153 -22.09 19.25 2.10
CA VAL A 153 -22.56 18.88 0.74
C VAL A 153 -23.95 19.42 0.49
N LYS A 154 -24.91 19.24 1.42
CA LYS A 154 -26.24 19.83 1.33
C LYS A 154 -26.20 21.35 1.15
N LYS A 155 -25.40 22.02 1.94
CA LYS A 155 -25.22 23.48 1.85
C LYS A 155 -24.65 23.89 0.48
N ALA A 156 -23.64 23.18 -0.02
CA ALA A 156 -23.00 23.50 -1.30
C ALA A 156 -23.92 23.22 -2.49
N LEU A 157 -24.74 22.17 -2.44
CA LEU A 157 -25.69 21.84 -3.49
C LEU A 157 -26.98 22.64 -3.41
N GLY A 158 -27.32 23.22 -2.25
CA GLY A 158 -28.58 23.92 -2.01
C GLY A 158 -29.80 22.99 -1.91
N THR A 159 -29.57 21.68 -1.65
CA THR A 159 -30.63 20.66 -1.58
C THR A 159 -30.19 19.49 -0.70
N ASP A 160 -31.18 18.84 -0.07
CA ASP A 160 -30.99 17.60 0.66
C ASP A 160 -30.96 16.34 -0.23
N LYS A 161 -31.44 16.47 -1.48
CA LYS A 161 -31.49 15.37 -2.41
C LYS A 161 -30.11 15.19 -3.06
N LEU A 162 -29.51 14.02 -2.87
CA LEU A 162 -28.31 13.60 -3.59
C LEU A 162 -28.68 13.12 -5.02
N PRO A 163 -27.70 13.16 -5.97
CA PRO A 163 -27.94 12.62 -7.31
C PRO A 163 -28.25 11.12 -7.27
N ASP A 164 -28.99 10.65 -8.27
CA ASP A 164 -29.37 9.25 -8.39
C ASP A 164 -28.16 8.34 -8.59
N ASN A 165 -27.18 8.77 -9.40
CA ASN A 165 -25.85 8.20 -9.43
C ASN A 165 -24.97 8.98 -8.43
N GLN A 166 -24.65 8.34 -7.31
CA GLN A 166 -23.91 9.03 -6.24
C GLN A 166 -22.47 9.38 -6.64
N TRP A 167 -21.86 8.69 -7.61
CA TRP A 167 -20.56 9.03 -8.16
C TRP A 167 -20.54 10.38 -8.89
N ASP A 168 -21.72 10.96 -9.22
CA ASP A 168 -21.79 12.34 -9.75
C ASP A 168 -21.19 13.38 -8.79
N LEU A 169 -21.29 13.16 -7.48
CA LEU A 169 -20.67 14.04 -6.48
C LEU A 169 -19.14 14.10 -6.63
N VAL A 170 -18.56 13.11 -7.30
CA VAL A 170 -17.12 12.95 -7.42
C VAL A 170 -16.65 13.23 -8.86
N PHE A 171 -17.36 12.69 -9.87
CA PHE A 171 -16.86 12.69 -11.24
C PHE A 171 -17.64 13.59 -12.21
N ASN A 172 -18.83 14.07 -11.85
CA ASN A 172 -19.58 14.99 -12.71
C ASN A 172 -19.14 16.45 -12.46
N PRO A 173 -18.62 17.17 -13.48
CA PRO A 173 -18.17 18.55 -13.33
C PRO A 173 -19.26 19.53 -12.84
N GLU A 174 -20.54 19.25 -13.11
CA GLU A 174 -21.65 20.08 -12.63
C GLU A 174 -21.79 20.04 -11.10
N TYR A 175 -21.54 18.88 -10.48
CA TYR A 175 -21.57 18.71 -9.04
C TYR A 175 -20.25 19.15 -8.40
N THR A 176 -19.12 18.71 -8.96
CA THR A 176 -17.81 19.04 -8.39
C THR A 176 -17.52 20.53 -8.39
N SER A 177 -18.02 21.29 -9.39
CA SER A 177 -17.88 22.76 -9.41
C SER A 177 -18.60 23.43 -8.23
N LYS A 178 -19.77 22.93 -7.83
CA LYS A 178 -20.53 23.41 -6.65
C LYS A 178 -19.83 23.02 -5.34
N LEU A 179 -19.23 21.84 -5.30
CA LEU A 179 -18.56 21.26 -4.12
C LEU A 179 -17.13 21.79 -3.94
N LYS A 180 -16.55 22.46 -4.95
CA LYS A 180 -15.19 22.98 -4.91
C LYS A 180 -14.88 23.80 -3.65
N GLN A 181 -15.80 24.64 -3.22
CA GLN A 181 -15.59 25.55 -2.08
C GLN A 181 -15.53 24.82 -0.74
N CYS A 182 -16.23 23.69 -0.59
CA CYS A 182 -16.15 22.89 0.63
C CYS A 182 -15.02 21.84 0.59
N GLY A 183 -14.36 21.69 -0.56
CA GLY A 183 -13.16 20.89 -0.73
C GLY A 183 -13.43 19.45 -1.17
N ILE A 184 -12.77 19.04 -2.25
CA ILE A 184 -12.80 17.68 -2.78
C ILE A 184 -11.38 17.12 -2.73
N SER A 185 -11.21 15.89 -2.24
CA SER A 185 -9.94 15.17 -2.23
C SER A 185 -10.04 13.87 -2.99
N TYR A 186 -9.00 13.58 -3.78
CA TYR A 186 -8.83 12.30 -4.46
C TYR A 186 -7.61 11.56 -3.93
N LEU A 187 -7.59 10.24 -4.06
CA LEU A 187 -6.38 9.45 -3.85
C LEU A 187 -5.30 9.85 -4.85
N ASP A 188 -4.06 9.86 -4.40
CA ASP A 188 -2.87 10.13 -5.24
C ASP A 188 -2.33 8.80 -5.80
N SER A 189 -3.20 8.09 -6.51
CA SER A 189 -2.87 6.84 -7.19
C SER A 189 -3.75 6.67 -8.43
N ALA A 190 -3.12 6.58 -9.59
CA ALA A 190 -3.81 6.32 -10.85
C ALA A 190 -4.44 4.93 -10.85
N ALA A 191 -3.77 3.94 -10.26
CA ALA A 191 -4.24 2.56 -10.17
C ALA A 191 -5.57 2.46 -9.40
N GLU A 192 -5.81 3.35 -8.43
CA GLU A 192 -7.04 3.40 -7.65
C GLU A 192 -8.13 4.24 -8.34
N ILE A 193 -7.76 5.36 -8.93
CA ILE A 193 -8.74 6.33 -9.49
C ILE A 193 -9.31 5.86 -10.84
N TYR A 194 -8.49 5.36 -11.76
CA TYR A 194 -8.96 5.02 -13.11
C TYR A 194 -10.04 3.93 -13.13
N PRO A 195 -9.96 2.84 -12.35
CA PRO A 195 -11.04 1.85 -12.30
C PRO A 195 -12.38 2.44 -11.88
N MET A 196 -12.40 3.36 -10.91
CA MET A 196 -13.63 4.03 -10.47
C MET A 196 -14.20 4.95 -11.55
N VAL A 197 -13.34 5.70 -12.26
CA VAL A 197 -13.77 6.57 -13.36
C VAL A 197 -14.32 5.74 -14.51
N LEU A 198 -13.65 4.66 -14.89
CA LEU A 198 -14.10 3.76 -15.96
C LEU A 198 -15.46 3.13 -15.60
N ASN A 199 -15.63 2.65 -14.36
CA ASN A 199 -16.91 2.16 -13.88
C ASN A 199 -18.00 3.23 -13.95
N TYR A 200 -17.71 4.45 -13.49
CA TYR A 200 -18.63 5.58 -13.59
C TYR A 200 -19.06 5.87 -15.04
N MET A 201 -18.15 5.70 -16.00
CA MET A 201 -18.43 5.87 -17.44
C MET A 201 -19.12 4.66 -18.08
N GLY A 202 -19.47 3.61 -17.32
CA GLY A 202 -20.07 2.37 -17.82
C GLY A 202 -19.09 1.50 -18.62
N LYS A 203 -17.79 1.69 -18.42
CA LYS A 203 -16.72 0.92 -19.07
C LYS A 203 -16.21 -0.18 -18.15
N ASN A 204 -15.43 -1.11 -18.70
CA ASN A 204 -14.74 -2.12 -17.89
C ASN A 204 -13.73 -1.44 -16.97
N PRO A 205 -13.84 -1.54 -15.62
CA PRO A 205 -12.90 -0.94 -14.68
C PRO A 205 -11.43 -1.36 -14.90
N ASN A 206 -11.22 -2.57 -15.45
CA ASN A 206 -9.91 -3.13 -15.75
C ASN A 206 -9.52 -2.97 -17.22
N SER A 207 -10.12 -2.01 -17.95
CA SER A 207 -9.80 -1.76 -19.35
C SER A 207 -8.37 -1.26 -19.51
N ASN A 208 -7.65 -1.86 -20.45
CA ASN A 208 -6.36 -1.40 -20.94
C ASN A 208 -6.46 -0.76 -22.33
N ASP A 209 -7.68 -0.53 -22.82
CA ASP A 209 -7.92 0.14 -24.09
C ASP A 209 -7.49 1.60 -24.02
N THR A 210 -6.70 2.03 -25.00
CA THR A 210 -6.16 3.39 -25.04
C THR A 210 -7.26 4.47 -25.12
N GLU A 211 -8.36 4.19 -25.84
CA GLU A 211 -9.45 5.16 -25.97
C GLU A 211 -10.26 5.26 -24.68
N ASP A 212 -10.43 4.16 -23.96
CA ASP A 212 -11.05 4.17 -22.63
C ASP A 212 -10.23 5.00 -21.63
N ILE A 213 -8.91 4.78 -21.61
CA ILE A 213 -7.99 5.53 -20.73
C ILE A 213 -7.95 7.01 -21.10
N LYS A 214 -7.94 7.36 -22.40
CA LYS A 214 -8.04 8.75 -22.85
C LYS A 214 -9.34 9.41 -22.40
N ALA A 215 -10.47 8.74 -22.58
CA ALA A 215 -11.77 9.27 -22.16
C ALA A 215 -11.85 9.50 -20.66
N ALA A 216 -11.35 8.56 -19.85
CA ALA A 216 -11.24 8.70 -18.40
C ALA A 216 -10.32 9.89 -18.02
N THR A 217 -9.18 10.03 -18.69
CA THR A 217 -8.24 11.15 -18.50
C THR A 217 -8.90 12.48 -18.79
N GLU A 218 -9.66 12.61 -19.88
CA GLU A 218 -10.35 13.84 -20.20
C GLU A 218 -11.43 14.21 -19.18
N LEU A 219 -12.13 13.23 -18.61
CA LEU A 219 -13.07 13.46 -17.51
C LEU A 219 -12.35 13.94 -16.25
N LEU A 220 -11.22 13.32 -15.90
CA LEU A 220 -10.40 13.73 -14.76
C LEU A 220 -9.84 15.15 -14.95
N LYS A 221 -9.37 15.50 -16.16
CA LYS A 221 -8.92 16.87 -16.50
C LYS A 221 -10.03 17.91 -16.32
N LYS A 222 -11.27 17.61 -16.72
CA LYS A 222 -12.42 18.50 -16.50
C LYS A 222 -12.69 18.73 -15.02
N ASN A 223 -12.50 17.73 -14.18
CA ASN A 223 -12.68 17.84 -12.74
C ASN A 223 -11.49 18.47 -12.01
N ARG A 224 -10.27 18.40 -12.60
CA ARG A 224 -9.03 18.87 -11.95
C ARG A 224 -9.11 20.26 -11.29
N PRO A 225 -9.74 21.30 -11.92
CA PRO A 225 -9.86 22.62 -11.30
C PRO A 225 -10.74 22.66 -10.05
N ASN A 226 -11.53 21.62 -9.81
CA ASN A 226 -12.45 21.50 -8.68
C ASN A 226 -11.85 20.68 -7.52
N ILE A 227 -10.75 19.97 -7.77
CA ILE A 227 -10.10 19.12 -6.76
C ILE A 227 -9.10 19.95 -5.94
N LYS A 228 -9.32 19.98 -4.63
CA LYS A 228 -8.47 20.71 -3.68
C LYS A 228 -7.14 20.00 -3.47
N ARG A 229 -7.15 18.66 -3.38
CA ARG A 229 -5.97 17.90 -2.98
C ARG A 229 -5.98 16.49 -3.58
N PHE A 230 -4.78 15.97 -3.85
CA PHE A 230 -4.50 14.55 -4.08
C PHE A 230 -3.66 14.04 -2.92
N THR A 231 -4.07 12.95 -2.28
CA THR A 231 -3.36 12.35 -1.14
C THR A 231 -3.92 10.96 -0.82
N SER A 232 -3.03 10.02 -0.52
CA SER A 232 -3.41 8.65 -0.14
C SER A 232 -3.33 8.40 1.38
N SER A 233 -2.88 9.36 2.18
CA SER A 233 -2.77 9.22 3.65
C SER A 233 -3.44 10.36 4.43
N GLY A 234 -3.20 11.61 4.07
CA GLY A 234 -3.69 12.79 4.81
C GLY A 234 -5.20 13.05 4.73
N PHE A 235 -5.92 12.33 3.87
CA PHE A 235 -7.36 12.55 3.66
C PHE A 235 -8.22 12.18 4.88
N ILE A 236 -7.78 11.28 5.74
CA ILE A 236 -8.48 10.87 6.95
C ILE A 236 -8.70 12.09 7.86
N ASP A 237 -7.62 12.80 8.15
CA ASP A 237 -7.66 13.96 9.03
C ASP A 237 -8.32 15.17 8.35
N ASP A 238 -8.08 15.38 7.05
CA ASP A 238 -8.72 16.46 6.29
C ASP A 238 -10.26 16.33 6.32
N LEU A 239 -10.77 15.10 6.14
CA LEU A 239 -12.19 14.81 6.20
C LEU A 239 -12.73 14.95 7.64
N ALA A 240 -12.02 14.38 8.63
CA ALA A 240 -12.44 14.43 10.03
C ALA A 240 -12.54 15.86 10.58
N ARG A 241 -11.64 16.76 10.14
CA ARG A 241 -11.66 18.18 10.54
C ARG A 241 -12.58 19.05 9.67
N GLY A 242 -13.13 18.50 8.57
CA GLY A 242 -13.97 19.24 7.64
C GLY A 242 -13.19 20.13 6.66
N ASP A 243 -11.90 19.88 6.46
CA ASP A 243 -11.08 20.55 5.44
C ASP A 243 -11.49 20.15 4.01
N THR A 244 -12.12 18.96 3.90
CA THR A 244 -12.79 18.46 2.70
C THR A 244 -14.21 18.02 3.04
N CYS A 245 -15.11 18.11 2.06
CA CYS A 245 -16.50 17.69 2.21
C CYS A 245 -16.85 16.47 1.35
N VAL A 246 -16.02 16.16 0.35
CA VAL A 246 -16.08 14.95 -0.48
C VAL A 246 -14.68 14.39 -0.59
N THR A 247 -14.50 13.13 -0.28
CA THR A 247 -13.18 12.51 -0.26
C THR A 247 -13.25 11.09 -0.80
N ILE A 248 -12.54 10.81 -1.89
CA ILE A 248 -12.28 9.43 -2.33
C ILE A 248 -11.24 8.84 -1.39
N GLY A 249 -11.46 7.60 -0.96
CA GLY A 249 -10.54 6.91 -0.06
C GLY A 249 -10.86 5.44 0.09
N PHE A 250 -10.06 4.79 0.90
CA PHE A 250 -10.27 3.40 1.31
C PHE A 250 -11.40 3.34 2.34
N GLY A 251 -12.34 2.41 2.17
CA GLY A 251 -13.57 2.35 2.98
C GLY A 251 -13.31 2.25 4.49
N GLY A 252 -12.27 1.52 4.90
CA GLY A 252 -11.82 1.45 6.29
C GLY A 252 -11.39 2.80 6.84
N ASP A 253 -10.52 3.50 6.11
CA ASP A 253 -9.98 4.80 6.49
C ASP A 253 -11.05 5.90 6.52
N LEU A 254 -11.99 5.86 5.57
CA LEU A 254 -13.14 6.76 5.60
C LEU A 254 -14.01 6.56 6.85
N ASN A 255 -14.14 5.32 7.34
CA ASN A 255 -14.79 5.03 8.61
C ASN A 255 -13.96 5.49 9.82
N ILE A 256 -12.62 5.43 9.74
CA ILE A 256 -11.74 6.02 10.76
C ILE A 256 -11.96 7.54 10.81
N ALA A 257 -12.00 8.22 9.66
CA ALA A 257 -12.29 9.65 9.60
C ALA A 257 -13.65 9.99 10.23
N ARG A 258 -14.70 9.20 9.93
CA ARG A 258 -16.02 9.36 10.55
C ARG A 258 -15.96 9.22 12.07
N ARG A 259 -15.31 8.19 12.58
CA ARG A 259 -15.16 7.97 14.02
C ARG A 259 -14.38 9.10 14.70
N ARG A 260 -13.26 9.55 14.11
CA ARG A 260 -12.49 10.70 14.63
C ARG A 260 -13.34 11.98 14.71
N ALA A 261 -14.18 12.23 13.70
CA ALA A 261 -15.10 13.37 13.71
C ALA A 261 -16.16 13.25 14.81
N GLU A 262 -16.68 12.05 15.07
CA GLU A 262 -17.65 11.79 16.16
C GLU A 262 -17.00 11.98 17.53
N GLU A 263 -15.80 11.45 17.75
CA GLU A 263 -15.00 11.59 18.98
C GLU A 263 -14.60 13.04 19.25
N ALA A 264 -14.37 13.83 18.21
CA ALA A 264 -14.09 15.27 18.30
C ALA A 264 -15.33 16.15 18.57
N GLY A 265 -16.47 15.55 18.97
CA GLY A 265 -17.70 16.26 19.31
C GLY A 265 -18.77 16.22 18.20
N GLY A 266 -18.56 15.48 17.12
CA GLY A 266 -19.55 15.19 16.09
C GLY A 266 -20.06 16.41 15.30
N LYS A 267 -19.27 17.48 15.22
CA LYS A 267 -19.60 18.67 14.41
C LYS A 267 -19.64 18.34 12.92
N GLU A 268 -18.70 17.56 12.47
CA GLU A 268 -18.61 17.13 11.07
C GLU A 268 -19.39 15.81 10.89
N LYS A 269 -20.42 15.84 10.05
CA LYS A 269 -21.34 14.70 9.83
C LYS A 269 -20.90 13.90 8.62
N ILE A 270 -20.01 12.94 8.84
CA ILE A 270 -19.41 12.15 7.77
C ILE A 270 -20.26 10.90 7.50
N ARG A 271 -20.52 10.65 6.22
CA ARG A 271 -21.17 9.45 5.70
C ARG A 271 -20.29 8.80 4.64
N VAL A 272 -19.89 7.56 4.88
CA VAL A 272 -19.24 6.72 3.88
C VAL A 272 -20.29 6.24 2.89
N MET A 273 -20.03 6.41 1.60
CA MET A 273 -20.97 6.12 0.54
C MET A 273 -20.76 4.70 -0.02
N MET A 274 -21.85 4.05 -0.36
CA MET A 274 -21.84 2.76 -1.06
C MET A 274 -22.77 2.88 -2.26
N PRO A 275 -22.31 3.49 -3.37
CA PRO A 275 -23.11 3.67 -4.56
C PRO A 275 -23.62 2.35 -5.12
N LYS A 276 -24.88 2.33 -5.58
CA LYS A 276 -25.51 1.15 -6.19
C LYS A 276 -24.83 0.72 -7.51
N GLU A 277 -24.12 1.63 -8.13
CA GLU A 277 -23.32 1.41 -9.33
C GLU A 277 -22.06 0.59 -9.07
N GLY A 278 -21.79 0.26 -7.81
CA GLY A 278 -20.62 -0.50 -7.37
C GLY A 278 -19.49 0.37 -6.86
N VAL A 279 -18.56 -0.30 -6.17
CA VAL A 279 -17.32 0.27 -5.64
C VAL A 279 -16.16 -0.64 -6.03
N GLY A 280 -14.94 -0.11 -6.02
CA GLY A 280 -13.76 -0.94 -6.18
C GLY A 280 -13.58 -1.89 -4.99
N ILE A 281 -13.08 -3.10 -5.24
CA ILE A 281 -12.64 -4.03 -4.19
C ILE A 281 -11.15 -4.28 -4.39
N TRP A 282 -10.40 -4.12 -3.33
CA TRP A 282 -9.00 -4.49 -3.26
C TRP A 282 -8.79 -5.61 -2.25
N VAL A 283 -7.76 -6.41 -2.49
CA VAL A 283 -7.36 -7.53 -1.63
C VAL A 283 -5.85 -7.46 -1.47
N ASP A 284 -5.39 -7.20 -0.27
CA ASP A 284 -3.98 -7.24 0.06
C ASP A 284 -3.59 -8.65 0.47
N SER A 285 -2.44 -9.07 -0.02
CA SER A 285 -1.97 -10.43 0.16
C SER A 285 -0.52 -10.43 0.61
N PHE A 286 -0.19 -11.29 1.55
CA PHE A 286 1.20 -11.60 1.83
C PHE A 286 1.79 -12.45 0.71
N VAL A 287 2.94 -12.02 0.23
CA VAL A 287 3.76 -12.72 -0.76
C VAL A 287 5.21 -12.76 -0.31
N ILE A 288 5.98 -13.73 -0.81
CA ILE A 288 7.39 -13.93 -0.49
C ILE A 288 8.23 -13.39 -1.64
N PRO A 289 9.02 -12.31 -1.46
CA PRO A 289 9.93 -11.82 -2.49
C PRO A 289 10.89 -12.88 -2.97
N LYS A 290 11.31 -12.80 -4.24
CA LYS A 290 12.24 -13.76 -4.84
C LYS A 290 13.59 -13.84 -4.11
N ASP A 291 14.03 -12.74 -3.53
CA ASP A 291 15.29 -12.60 -2.80
C ASP A 291 15.16 -12.84 -1.28
N ALA A 292 13.98 -13.22 -0.80
CA ALA A 292 13.75 -13.55 0.61
C ALA A 292 14.68 -14.66 1.09
N LYS A 293 15.24 -14.48 2.28
CA LYS A 293 16.23 -15.39 2.87
C LYS A 293 15.66 -16.26 3.98
N ASN A 294 14.56 -15.82 4.59
CA ASN A 294 13.90 -16.50 5.68
C ASN A 294 12.49 -16.92 5.20
N VAL A 295 12.43 -18.06 4.54
CA VAL A 295 11.19 -18.62 3.94
C VAL A 295 10.68 -19.74 4.83
#